data_1b78f2dc84e22b1b47eec59bbe10e166
#
_entry.id   1b78f2dc84e22b1b47eec59bbe10e166
#
_cell.length_a   1.000
_cell.length_b   1.000
_cell.length_c   1.000
_cell.angle_alpha   90.00
_cell.angle_beta   90.00
_cell.angle_gamma   90.00
#
_symmetry.space_group_name_H-M   'P 1'
#
loop_
_entity.id
_entity.type
_entity.pdbx_description
1 polymer ?
#
loop_
_entity_poly.entity_id
_entity_poly.type
_entity_poly.pdbx_seq_one_letter_code
_entity_poly.pdbx_strand_id
1 'polypeptide(L)'
;MKVEILRKIENNKKYISGNKTLIKEWNFKKNIGVNPVVTLENSDTKVWWECFRGHEWEDTVKNRVDGAKCPGCNGKKVVEGLNDLKTMRPQLALEWNQEKNGDLIPEKVTCGSNIKVWWKCKEGHEWEAVIASRSSGVGCPYCASRKIDKGFNDLESKCPDVAKEWNIQK
;
A
#
# COMPACT_ATOMS: atom_id res chain seq x y z
N MET A 1 5.74 50.08 -21.49
CA MET A 1 6.04 49.55 -20.13
C MET A 1 4.86 48.72 -19.58
N LYS A 2 3.65 49.24 -19.30
CA LYS A 2 2.54 48.47 -18.73
C LYS A 2 2.05 47.32 -19.63
N VAL A 3 1.95 47.51 -20.94
CA VAL A 3 1.54 46.50 -21.94
C VAL A 3 2.59 45.39 -22.08
N GLU A 4 3.86 45.74 -21.98
CA GLU A 4 4.98 44.79 -22.05
C GLU A 4 5.13 43.93 -20.79
N ILE A 5 4.83 44.51 -19.62
CA ILE A 5 4.74 43.81 -18.34
C ILE A 5 3.55 42.82 -18.38
N LEU A 6 2.38 43.24 -18.87
CA LEU A 6 1.21 42.38 -19.00
C LEU A 6 1.44 41.24 -19.98
N ARG A 7 2.08 41.44 -21.12
CA ARG A 7 2.50 40.39 -22.07
C ARG A 7 3.49 39.42 -21.45
N LYS A 8 4.47 39.89 -20.63
CA LYS A 8 5.39 39.01 -19.89
C LYS A 8 4.70 38.18 -18.80
N ILE A 9 3.68 38.73 -18.13
CA ILE A 9 2.86 38.02 -17.14
C ILE A 9 2.00 36.96 -17.85
N GLU A 10 1.40 37.25 -19.01
CA GLU A 10 0.60 36.28 -19.79
C GLU A 10 1.49 35.16 -20.38
N ASN A 11 2.67 35.52 -20.89
CA ASN A 11 3.63 34.54 -21.43
C ASN A 11 4.26 33.62 -20.37
N ASN A 12 4.16 33.96 -19.08
CA ASN A 12 4.70 33.15 -17.97
C ASN A 12 3.65 32.23 -17.32
N LYS A 13 2.39 32.31 -17.74
CA LYS A 13 1.33 31.43 -17.24
C LYS A 13 1.46 30.04 -17.86
N LYS A 14 1.69 29.02 -17.01
CA LYS A 14 1.70 27.63 -17.43
C LYS A 14 0.33 27.02 -17.14
N TYR A 15 -0.27 26.44 -18.16
CA TYR A 15 -1.57 25.76 -18.07
C TYR A 15 -1.39 24.25 -18.15
N ILE A 16 -2.27 23.50 -17.52
CA ILE A 16 -2.23 22.02 -17.49
C ILE A 16 -2.24 21.41 -18.89
N SER A 17 -2.91 22.03 -19.86
CA SER A 17 -2.90 21.57 -21.26
C SER A 17 -1.50 21.53 -21.90
N GLY A 18 -0.56 22.35 -21.41
CA GLY A 18 0.84 22.34 -21.83
C GLY A 18 1.69 21.23 -21.15
N ASN A 19 1.21 20.68 -20.07
CA ASN A 19 1.93 19.62 -19.33
C ASN A 19 1.61 18.25 -19.95
N LYS A 20 2.50 17.78 -20.84
CA LYS A 20 2.30 16.55 -21.63
C LYS A 20 2.10 15.29 -20.80
N THR A 21 2.56 15.27 -19.56
CA THR A 21 2.41 14.12 -18.65
C THR A 21 1.07 14.21 -17.92
N LEU A 22 0.80 15.33 -17.28
CA LEU A 22 -0.39 15.48 -16.45
C LEU A 22 -1.69 15.54 -17.24
N ILE A 23 -1.66 16.09 -18.47
CA ILE A 23 -2.85 16.13 -19.32
C ILE A 23 -3.34 14.70 -19.70
N LYS A 24 -2.46 13.71 -19.76
CA LYS A 24 -2.82 12.30 -19.98
C LYS A 24 -3.53 11.67 -18.79
N GLU A 25 -3.29 12.19 -17.60
CA GLU A 25 -3.91 11.73 -16.36
C GLU A 25 -5.15 12.57 -15.97
N TRP A 26 -5.48 13.59 -16.76
CA TRP A 26 -6.66 14.41 -16.53
C TRP A 26 -7.94 13.63 -16.83
N ASN A 27 -8.80 13.41 -15.82
CA ASN A 27 -10.06 12.68 -16.03
C ASN A 27 -11.11 13.60 -16.65
N PHE A 28 -11.17 13.62 -17.99
CA PHE A 28 -12.12 14.46 -18.74
C PHE A 28 -13.59 14.12 -18.46
N LYS A 29 -13.89 12.88 -18.04
CA LYS A 29 -15.26 12.45 -17.76
C LYS A 29 -15.79 13.02 -16.46
N LYS A 30 -14.94 13.14 -15.44
CA LYS A 30 -15.32 13.63 -14.11
C LYS A 30 -15.10 15.12 -13.91
N ASN A 31 -14.21 15.74 -14.66
CA ASN A 31 -13.92 17.18 -14.57
C ASN A 31 -14.85 18.02 -15.43
N ILE A 32 -16.17 17.73 -15.40
CA ILE A 32 -17.16 18.49 -16.13
C ILE A 32 -17.15 19.94 -15.63
N GLY A 33 -16.96 20.91 -16.56
CA GLY A 33 -16.90 22.34 -16.24
C GLY A 33 -15.52 22.87 -15.83
N VAL A 34 -14.51 22.02 -15.67
CA VAL A 34 -13.11 22.44 -15.42
C VAL A 34 -12.27 22.18 -16.67
N ASN A 35 -11.81 23.26 -17.33
CA ASN A 35 -11.08 23.14 -18.57
C ASN A 35 -9.56 23.26 -18.36
N PRO A 36 -8.75 22.20 -18.68
CA PRO A 36 -7.31 22.23 -18.50
C PRO A 36 -6.59 23.28 -19.34
N VAL A 37 -7.22 23.82 -20.40
CA VAL A 37 -6.68 24.88 -21.26
C VAL A 37 -6.55 26.20 -20.51
N VAL A 38 -7.43 26.44 -19.54
CA VAL A 38 -7.47 27.70 -18.75
C VAL A 38 -7.09 27.47 -17.28
N THR A 39 -6.84 26.21 -16.86
CA THR A 39 -6.44 25.86 -15.50
C THR A 39 -4.92 25.97 -15.36
N LEU A 40 -4.47 26.85 -14.46
CA LEU A 40 -3.05 27.09 -14.19
C LEU A 40 -2.41 25.91 -13.43
N GLU A 41 -1.14 25.63 -13.71
CA GLU A 41 -0.36 24.60 -13.01
C GLU A 41 -0.21 24.83 -11.48
N ASN A 42 -0.25 26.07 -11.04
CA ASN A 42 -0.19 26.45 -9.62
C ASN A 42 -1.58 26.60 -8.96
N SER A 43 -2.63 26.08 -9.59
CA SER A 43 -4.01 26.18 -9.08
C SER A 43 -4.23 25.21 -7.91
N ASP A 44 -4.87 25.72 -6.85
CA ASP A 44 -5.37 24.89 -5.73
C ASP A 44 -6.74 24.24 -6.05
N THR A 45 -7.22 24.37 -7.30
CA THR A 45 -8.45 23.70 -7.75
C THR A 45 -8.27 22.19 -7.64
N LYS A 46 -9.20 21.53 -6.94
CA LYS A 46 -9.28 20.06 -6.91
C LYS A 46 -9.94 19.56 -8.18
N VAL A 47 -9.31 18.56 -8.78
CA VAL A 47 -9.77 17.90 -9.99
C VAL A 47 -9.58 16.40 -9.89
N TRP A 48 -10.29 15.67 -10.71
CA TRP A 48 -10.14 14.23 -10.85
C TRP A 48 -8.99 13.88 -11.79
N TRP A 49 -8.18 12.95 -11.33
CA TRP A 49 -7.06 12.37 -12.07
C TRP A 49 -7.33 10.90 -12.33
N GLU A 50 -6.79 10.36 -13.41
CA GLU A 50 -6.83 8.94 -13.73
C GLU A 50 -5.45 8.50 -14.21
N CYS A 51 -4.81 7.55 -13.52
CA CYS A 51 -3.49 7.04 -13.93
C CYS A 51 -3.64 5.94 -14.99
N PHE A 52 -2.51 5.56 -15.64
CA PHE A 52 -2.48 4.52 -16.67
C PHE A 52 -2.98 3.14 -16.23
N ARG A 53 -3.11 2.90 -14.90
CA ARG A 53 -3.67 1.68 -14.31
C ARG A 53 -5.17 1.80 -13.99
N GLY A 54 -5.81 2.89 -14.36
CA GLY A 54 -7.23 3.12 -14.12
C GLY A 54 -7.60 3.57 -12.69
N HIS A 55 -6.60 3.88 -11.82
CA HIS A 55 -6.94 4.48 -10.53
C HIS A 55 -7.44 5.90 -10.72
N GLU A 56 -8.56 6.22 -10.11
CA GLU A 56 -9.14 7.55 -10.10
C GLU A 56 -9.03 8.15 -8.69
N TRP A 57 -8.66 9.44 -8.60
CA TRP A 57 -8.58 10.16 -7.33
C TRP A 57 -8.73 11.67 -7.54
N GLU A 58 -9.08 12.38 -6.49
CA GLU A 58 -9.07 13.83 -6.45
C GLU A 58 -7.77 14.35 -5.83
N ASP A 59 -7.19 15.35 -6.43
CA ASP A 59 -6.07 16.12 -5.89
C ASP A 59 -6.05 17.51 -6.50
N THR A 60 -5.37 18.47 -5.86
CA THR A 60 -5.18 19.79 -6.44
C THR A 60 -4.22 19.71 -7.63
N VAL A 61 -4.43 20.61 -8.59
CA VAL A 61 -3.54 20.71 -9.74
C VAL A 61 -2.11 20.99 -9.30
N LYS A 62 -1.92 21.91 -8.34
CA LYS A 62 -0.64 22.26 -7.76
C LYS A 62 0.08 21.04 -7.18
N ASN A 63 -0.57 20.24 -6.33
CA ASN A 63 0.03 19.05 -5.74
C ASN A 63 0.54 18.07 -6.81
N ARG A 64 -0.23 17.87 -7.88
CA ARG A 64 0.17 17.01 -9.00
C ARG A 64 1.39 17.56 -9.75
N VAL A 65 1.46 18.86 -9.96
CA VAL A 65 2.63 19.54 -10.57
C VAL A 65 3.85 19.45 -9.65
N ASP A 66 3.67 19.58 -8.35
CA ASP A 66 4.72 19.44 -7.32
C ASP A 66 5.18 17.97 -7.11
N GLY A 67 4.62 17.02 -7.89
CA GLY A 67 5.09 15.64 -7.94
C GLY A 67 4.32 14.65 -7.08
N ALA A 68 3.17 15.02 -6.50
CA ALA A 68 2.28 14.07 -5.84
C ALA A 68 1.88 12.95 -6.83
N LYS A 69 1.99 11.70 -6.42
CA LYS A 69 1.72 10.52 -7.25
C LYS A 69 0.33 9.96 -6.98
N CYS A 70 -0.18 9.15 -7.92
CA CYS A 70 -1.40 8.39 -7.71
C CYS A 70 -1.35 7.63 -6.37
N PRO A 71 -2.31 7.86 -5.45
CA PRO A 71 -2.30 7.24 -4.12
C PRO A 71 -2.48 5.72 -4.18
N GLY A 72 -3.18 5.19 -5.20
CA GLY A 72 -3.29 3.76 -5.44
C GLY A 72 -1.96 3.15 -5.88
N CYS A 73 -1.28 3.72 -6.87
CA CYS A 73 0.03 3.25 -7.33
C CYS A 73 1.12 3.41 -6.25
N ASN A 74 1.00 4.43 -5.40
CA ASN A 74 1.96 4.71 -4.32
C ASN A 74 1.66 3.93 -3.03
N GLY A 75 0.66 3.04 -3.02
CA GLY A 75 0.29 2.21 -1.86
C GLY A 75 -0.30 2.96 -0.67
N LYS A 76 -0.56 4.27 -0.79
CA LYS A 76 -1.15 5.09 0.28
C LYS A 76 -2.66 4.84 0.46
N LYS A 77 -3.32 4.38 -0.58
CA LYS A 77 -4.74 4.03 -0.58
C LYS A 77 -4.89 2.62 -1.13
N VAL A 78 -5.62 1.77 -0.40
CA VAL A 78 -5.97 0.45 -0.92
C VAL A 78 -7.00 0.60 -2.04
N VAL A 79 -6.81 -0.18 -3.09
CA VAL A 79 -7.74 -0.33 -4.21
C VAL A 79 -7.92 -1.83 -4.41
N GLU A 80 -9.10 -2.31 -4.04
CA GLU A 80 -9.47 -3.71 -4.13
C GLU A 80 -9.33 -4.23 -5.56
N GLY A 81 -8.80 -5.45 -5.70
CA GLY A 81 -8.52 -6.06 -6.99
C GLY A 81 -7.28 -5.54 -7.71
N LEU A 82 -6.50 -4.62 -7.09
CA LEU A 82 -5.37 -3.98 -7.77
C LEU A 82 -4.09 -3.88 -6.93
N ASN A 83 -4.15 -3.32 -5.72
CA ASN A 83 -2.98 -3.19 -4.84
C ASN A 83 -3.23 -3.71 -3.41
N ASP A 84 -4.35 -4.36 -3.20
CA ASP A 84 -4.67 -5.03 -1.96
C ASP A 84 -3.78 -6.28 -1.72
N LEU A 85 -3.71 -6.71 -0.48
CA LEU A 85 -2.86 -7.83 -0.07
C LEU A 85 -3.26 -9.14 -0.79
N LYS A 86 -4.55 -9.41 -0.93
CA LYS A 86 -5.04 -10.65 -1.58
C LYS A 86 -4.62 -10.72 -3.05
N THR A 87 -4.78 -9.61 -3.77
CA THR A 87 -4.40 -9.52 -5.19
C THR A 87 -2.89 -9.58 -5.39
N MET A 88 -2.13 -8.85 -4.56
CA MET A 88 -0.68 -8.74 -4.70
C MET A 88 0.10 -9.92 -4.11
N ARG A 89 -0.46 -10.61 -3.13
CA ARG A 89 0.17 -11.71 -2.38
C ARG A 89 -0.86 -12.80 -2.03
N PRO A 90 -1.45 -13.49 -3.02
CA PRO A 90 -2.52 -14.45 -2.79
C PRO A 90 -2.10 -15.59 -1.85
N GLN A 91 -0.87 -16.09 -1.95
CA GLN A 91 -0.36 -17.13 -1.06
C GLN A 91 -0.26 -16.67 0.40
N LEU A 92 0.12 -15.40 0.62
CA LEU A 92 0.18 -14.82 1.95
C LEU A 92 -1.24 -14.61 2.53
N ALA A 93 -2.19 -14.25 1.68
CA ALA A 93 -3.59 -14.08 2.09
C ALA A 93 -4.23 -15.38 2.57
N LEU A 94 -3.75 -16.56 2.14
CA LEU A 94 -4.21 -17.86 2.66
C LEU A 94 -3.81 -18.09 4.13
N GLU A 95 -2.79 -17.41 4.62
CA GLU A 95 -2.37 -17.47 6.03
C GLU A 95 -3.07 -16.42 6.91
N TRP A 96 -4.03 -15.66 6.35
CA TRP A 96 -4.79 -14.68 7.11
C TRP A 96 -5.77 -15.37 8.07
N ASN A 97 -5.65 -15.08 9.36
CA ASN A 97 -6.57 -15.64 10.36
C ASN A 97 -7.83 -14.80 10.45
N GLN A 98 -8.84 -15.12 9.61
CA GLN A 98 -10.08 -14.35 9.55
C GLN A 98 -10.85 -14.33 10.87
N GLU A 99 -10.82 -15.44 11.63
CA GLU A 99 -11.55 -15.55 12.90
C GLU A 99 -11.05 -14.52 13.93
N LYS A 100 -9.71 -14.32 14.00
CA LYS A 100 -9.09 -13.39 14.94
C LYS A 100 -8.98 -11.95 14.42
N ASN A 101 -9.05 -11.75 13.12
CA ASN A 101 -8.98 -10.42 12.51
C ASN A 101 -10.37 -9.75 12.34
N GLY A 102 -11.45 -10.47 12.63
CA GLY A 102 -12.80 -9.92 12.58
C GLY A 102 -13.17 -9.40 11.20
N ASP A 103 -13.62 -8.14 11.11
CA ASP A 103 -14.07 -7.51 9.86
C ASP A 103 -12.91 -7.05 8.94
N LEU A 104 -11.67 -7.13 9.42
CA LEU A 104 -10.52 -6.77 8.60
C LEU A 104 -10.16 -7.94 7.68
N ILE A 105 -10.18 -7.69 6.38
CA ILE A 105 -9.92 -8.68 5.33
C ILE A 105 -8.71 -8.27 4.48
N PRO A 106 -8.01 -9.23 3.81
CA PRO A 106 -6.82 -8.95 3.00
C PRO A 106 -7.07 -7.97 1.84
N GLU A 107 -8.31 -7.88 1.34
CA GLU A 107 -8.72 -6.96 0.28
C GLU A 107 -8.75 -5.49 0.74
N LYS A 108 -8.84 -5.23 2.04
CA LYS A 108 -8.91 -3.87 2.62
C LYS A 108 -7.56 -3.33 3.09
N VAL A 109 -6.48 -4.04 2.84
CA VAL A 109 -5.13 -3.64 3.26
C VAL A 109 -4.12 -3.75 2.12
N THR A 110 -3.07 -2.92 2.13
CA THR A 110 -1.96 -3.05 1.18
C THR A 110 -0.81 -3.88 1.75
N CYS A 111 0.06 -4.42 0.89
CA CYS A 111 1.26 -5.16 1.31
C CYS A 111 2.23 -4.35 2.19
N GLY A 112 2.22 -3.01 2.06
CA GLY A 112 3.04 -2.10 2.87
C GLY A 112 2.39 -1.62 4.15
N SER A 113 1.23 -2.16 4.53
CA SER A 113 0.51 -1.74 5.73
C SER A 113 1.28 -2.08 7.02
N ASN A 114 1.39 -1.10 7.93
CA ASN A 114 1.98 -1.27 9.25
C ASN A 114 0.99 -1.83 10.29
N ILE A 115 -0.20 -2.22 9.88
CA ILE A 115 -1.19 -2.84 10.77
C ILE A 115 -0.68 -4.22 11.17
N LYS A 116 -0.79 -4.52 12.47
CA LYS A 116 -0.50 -5.83 13.05
C LYS A 116 -1.77 -6.66 13.04
N VAL A 117 -1.69 -7.87 12.50
CA VAL A 117 -2.83 -8.78 12.33
C VAL A 117 -2.44 -10.20 12.71
N TRP A 118 -3.45 -11.05 12.89
CA TRP A 118 -3.28 -12.47 13.16
C TRP A 118 -3.07 -13.26 11.87
N TRP A 119 -2.11 -14.16 11.94
CA TRP A 119 -1.76 -15.10 10.87
C TRP A 119 -1.91 -16.54 11.36
N LYS A 120 -2.19 -17.45 10.45
CA LYS A 120 -2.25 -18.89 10.71
C LYS A 120 -1.49 -19.63 9.61
N CYS A 121 -0.42 -20.34 9.95
CA CYS A 121 0.33 -21.11 8.95
C CYS A 121 -0.35 -22.48 8.68
N LYS A 122 0.15 -23.19 7.68
CA LYS A 122 -0.36 -24.52 7.30
C LYS A 122 -0.20 -25.57 8.41
N GLU A 123 0.76 -25.39 9.33
CA GLU A 123 0.97 -26.25 10.50
C GLU A 123 0.04 -25.88 11.67
N GLY A 124 -0.86 -24.91 11.50
CA GLY A 124 -1.83 -24.49 12.50
C GLY A 124 -1.33 -23.45 13.51
N HIS A 125 -0.04 -23.07 13.50
CA HIS A 125 0.44 -22.03 14.42
C HIS A 125 -0.20 -20.70 14.16
N GLU A 126 -0.58 -20.01 15.22
CA GLU A 126 -1.21 -18.71 15.17
C GLU A 126 -0.34 -17.65 15.87
N TRP A 127 -0.13 -16.52 15.20
CA TRP A 127 0.68 -15.42 15.74
C TRP A 127 0.28 -14.09 15.15
N GLU A 128 0.68 -13.02 15.82
CA GLU A 128 0.54 -11.67 15.32
C GLU A 128 1.82 -11.18 14.64
N ALA A 129 1.67 -10.57 13.48
CA ALA A 129 2.76 -9.88 12.79
C ALA A 129 2.23 -8.73 11.94
N VAL A 130 3.10 -7.74 11.70
CA VAL A 130 2.83 -6.61 10.81
C VAL A 130 2.74 -7.10 9.37
N ILE A 131 1.74 -6.61 8.62
CA ILE A 131 1.50 -6.99 7.22
C ILE A 131 2.73 -6.74 6.36
N ALA A 132 3.36 -5.56 6.48
CA ALA A 132 4.57 -5.24 5.72
C ALA A 132 5.72 -6.23 5.97
N SER A 133 5.93 -6.66 7.23
CA SER A 133 6.96 -7.65 7.57
C SER A 133 6.67 -9.02 6.95
N ARG A 134 5.41 -9.46 6.97
CA ARG A 134 4.98 -10.69 6.31
C ARG A 134 5.17 -10.61 4.79
N SER A 135 4.79 -9.49 4.20
CA SER A 135 4.95 -9.23 2.76
C SER A 135 6.41 -9.20 2.31
N SER A 136 7.33 -8.88 3.22
CA SER A 136 8.78 -8.92 2.99
C SER A 136 9.40 -10.31 3.20
N GLY A 137 8.58 -11.35 3.48
CA GLY A 137 9.03 -12.73 3.58
C GLY A 137 9.30 -13.24 5.01
N VAL A 138 8.98 -12.48 6.05
CA VAL A 138 9.08 -12.98 7.43
C VAL A 138 8.03 -14.08 7.65
N GLY A 139 8.47 -15.32 7.87
CA GLY A 139 7.62 -16.50 8.06
C GLY A 139 7.07 -16.67 9.48
N CYS A 140 6.39 -17.81 9.68
CA CYS A 140 5.92 -18.24 11.00
C CYS A 140 7.11 -18.38 11.98
N PRO A 141 7.06 -17.74 13.17
CA PRO A 141 8.16 -17.78 14.13
C PRO A 141 8.35 -19.18 14.76
N TYR A 142 7.32 -19.99 14.83
CA TYR A 142 7.37 -21.35 15.34
C TYR A 142 7.99 -22.31 14.33
N CYS A 143 7.54 -22.29 13.07
CA CYS A 143 8.14 -23.09 11.99
C CYS A 143 9.61 -22.72 11.75
N ALA A 144 9.99 -21.47 11.98
CA ALA A 144 11.36 -20.97 11.85
C ALA A 144 12.18 -21.15 13.15
N SER A 145 11.67 -21.88 14.15
CA SER A 145 12.29 -22.13 15.47
C SER A 145 12.75 -20.87 16.23
N ARG A 146 12.14 -19.71 15.94
CA ARG A 146 12.39 -18.45 16.65
C ARG A 146 11.55 -18.32 17.93
N LYS A 147 10.46 -19.09 18.01
CA LYS A 147 9.63 -19.25 19.19
C LYS A 147 9.45 -20.74 19.45
N ILE A 148 9.45 -21.12 20.72
CA ILE A 148 9.23 -22.50 21.14
C ILE A 148 7.73 -22.77 21.14
N ASP A 149 7.34 -23.87 20.53
CA ASP A 149 6.01 -24.46 20.62
C ASP A 149 6.16 -25.90 21.13
N LYS A 150 5.60 -26.15 22.34
CA LYS A 150 5.72 -27.43 23.02
C LYS A 150 5.03 -28.52 22.21
N GLY A 151 5.74 -29.62 21.98
CA GLY A 151 5.27 -30.72 21.14
C GLY A 151 5.56 -30.56 19.64
N PHE A 152 6.10 -29.41 19.22
CA PHE A 152 6.45 -29.17 17.81
C PHE A 152 7.94 -28.92 17.58
N ASN A 153 8.54 -27.93 18.27
CA ASN A 153 9.94 -27.56 18.05
C ASN A 153 10.75 -27.39 19.34
N ASP A 154 10.22 -27.84 20.47
CA ASP A 154 10.94 -27.93 21.74
C ASP A 154 12.00 -29.04 21.71
N LEU A 155 12.90 -29.02 22.71
CA LEU A 155 14.02 -29.97 22.82
C LEU A 155 13.52 -31.41 22.87
N GLU A 156 12.46 -31.68 23.66
CA GLU A 156 11.89 -33.01 23.82
C GLU A 156 11.34 -33.58 22.52
N SER A 157 10.68 -32.72 21.72
CA SER A 157 10.09 -33.12 20.44
C SER A 157 11.11 -33.28 19.31
N LYS A 158 12.18 -32.48 19.30
CA LYS A 158 13.18 -32.48 18.22
C LYS A 158 14.41 -33.34 18.52
N CYS A 159 14.79 -33.44 19.78
CA CYS A 159 15.98 -34.16 20.22
C CYS A 159 15.69 -34.92 21.53
N PRO A 160 14.82 -35.96 21.51
CA PRO A 160 14.36 -36.64 22.72
C PRO A 160 15.51 -37.29 23.53
N ASP A 161 16.55 -37.74 22.86
CA ASP A 161 17.69 -38.36 23.55
C ASP A 161 18.50 -37.32 24.33
N VAL A 162 18.73 -36.14 23.74
CA VAL A 162 19.40 -35.02 24.42
C VAL A 162 18.50 -34.47 25.55
N ALA A 163 17.19 -34.48 25.38
CA ALA A 163 16.26 -34.03 26.42
C ALA A 163 16.33 -34.91 27.68
N LYS A 164 16.56 -36.21 27.53
CA LYS A 164 16.74 -37.15 28.67
C LYS A 164 18.01 -36.84 29.49
N GLU A 165 19.03 -36.28 28.87
CA GLU A 165 20.28 -35.88 29.53
C GLU A 165 20.18 -34.52 30.22
N TRP A 166 19.05 -33.75 29.97
CA TRP A 166 18.86 -32.42 30.52
C TRP A 166 18.65 -32.47 32.04
N ASN A 167 19.62 -32.02 32.81
CA ASN A 167 19.55 -32.02 34.26
C ASN A 167 18.82 -30.75 34.76
N ILE A 168 17.58 -30.93 35.21
CA ILE A 168 16.72 -29.83 35.73
C ILE A 168 17.04 -29.47 37.18
N GLN A 169 17.94 -30.25 37.85
CA GLN A 169 18.32 -30.05 39.27
C GLN A 169 19.45 -29.01 39.43
N LYS A 170 19.19 -27.76 39.00
CA LYS A 170 19.99 -26.60 39.43
C LYS A 170 19.11 -25.42 39.78
#